data_861216bf8b074c945f4c99c6fa99d2ed
#
_entry.id   861216bf8b074c945f4c99c6fa99d2ed
#
_cell.length_a   1.000
_cell.length_b   1.000
_cell.length_c   1.000
_cell.angle_alpha   90.00
_cell.angle_beta   90.00
_cell.angle_gamma   90.00
#
_symmetry.space_group_name_H-M   'P 1'
#
loop_
_entity.id
_entity.type
_entity.pdbx_description
1 polymer ?
#
loop_
_entity_poly.entity_id
_entity_poly.type
_entity_poly.pdbx_seq_one_letter_code
_entity_poly.pdbx_strand_id
1 'polypeptide(L)'
;NIPTKNKNFSEEAKRDLMIALITLKYTQSNSVCYVKDGQAIGIGAGQQSRIHCTRLAGSKADIWWLRQNPKVMNLPFKAGIGRADRDNTIDIYISEDSEDVLKDGAWQQFFTEQPEALSREEKKEWIAKNNKVALGSDAFFPFGDNIERAHKSGVEFIAQAGGSVRDDNVIDTCDKYNIAMAFTGIRLFHH
;
A
#
# COMPACT_ATOMS: atom_id res chain seq x y z
N ASN A 1 1.19 17.54 -16.91
CA ASN A 1 2.62 17.79 -16.75
C ASN A 1 3.31 16.60 -16.07
N ILE A 2 4.41 16.13 -16.66
CA ILE A 2 5.21 15.03 -16.13
C ILE A 2 6.63 15.54 -15.87
N PRO A 3 6.94 15.97 -14.63
CA PRO A 3 8.22 16.64 -14.32
C PRO A 3 9.39 15.67 -14.14
N THR A 4 9.14 14.37 -13.98
CA THR A 4 10.18 13.36 -13.75
C THR A 4 10.91 12.98 -15.02
N LYS A 5 12.13 12.42 -14.89
CA LYS A 5 12.90 11.92 -16.02
C LYS A 5 12.21 10.73 -16.71
N ASN A 6 11.70 9.79 -15.93
CA ASN A 6 10.86 8.73 -16.45
C ASN A 6 9.46 9.29 -16.73
N LYS A 7 9.04 9.26 -17.99
CA LYS A 7 7.74 9.78 -18.43
C LYS A 7 6.83 8.66 -18.94
N ASN A 8 7.21 7.40 -18.68
CA ASN A 8 6.52 6.25 -19.23
C ASN A 8 5.41 5.77 -18.30
N PHE A 9 4.18 5.95 -18.73
CA PHE A 9 2.97 5.41 -18.09
C PHE A 9 2.36 4.38 -19.03
N SER A 10 2.30 3.12 -18.62
CA SER A 10 1.55 2.11 -19.33
C SER A 10 0.04 2.43 -19.28
N GLU A 11 -0.74 1.80 -20.14
CA GLU A 11 -2.21 1.96 -20.10
C GLU A 11 -2.78 1.46 -18.77
N GLU A 12 -2.21 0.38 -18.20
CA GLU A 12 -2.57 -0.13 -16.89
C GLU A 12 -2.24 0.88 -15.78
N ALA A 13 -1.08 1.53 -15.86
CA ALA A 13 -0.69 2.57 -14.90
C ALA A 13 -1.64 3.77 -14.95
N LYS A 14 -2.02 4.21 -16.13
CA LYS A 14 -2.99 5.31 -16.30
C LYS A 14 -4.35 4.94 -15.72
N ARG A 15 -4.84 3.74 -16.00
CA ARG A 15 -6.07 3.20 -15.42
C ARG A 15 -6.00 3.22 -13.89
N ASP A 16 -4.91 2.70 -13.31
CA ASP A 16 -4.74 2.59 -11.86
C ASP A 16 -4.63 3.96 -11.20
N LEU A 17 -3.95 4.93 -11.82
CA LEU A 17 -3.91 6.30 -11.35
C LEU A 17 -5.28 6.97 -11.40
N MET A 18 -6.08 6.71 -12.43
CA MET A 18 -7.47 7.20 -12.51
C MET A 18 -8.33 6.62 -11.39
N ILE A 19 -8.21 5.33 -11.11
CA ILE A 19 -8.91 4.68 -9.99
C ILE A 19 -8.50 5.35 -8.66
N ALA A 20 -7.21 5.59 -8.46
CA ALA A 20 -6.72 6.26 -7.26
C ALA A 20 -7.35 7.64 -7.09
N LEU A 21 -7.34 8.47 -8.13
CA LEU A 21 -7.89 9.83 -8.07
C LEU A 21 -9.40 9.84 -7.87
N ILE A 22 -10.14 8.94 -8.52
CA ILE A 22 -11.59 8.80 -8.32
C ILE A 22 -11.88 8.39 -6.87
N THR A 23 -11.14 7.43 -6.34
CA THR A 23 -11.27 7.00 -4.95
C THR A 23 -11.06 8.18 -3.99
N LEU A 24 -10.01 8.97 -4.23
CA LEU A 24 -9.66 10.10 -3.36
C LEU A 24 -10.66 11.25 -3.45
N LYS A 25 -11.33 11.42 -4.58
CA LYS A 25 -12.40 12.41 -4.70
C LYS A 25 -13.52 12.20 -3.66
N TYR A 26 -13.74 10.98 -3.24
CA TYR A 26 -14.79 10.59 -2.30
C TYR A 26 -14.24 10.16 -0.94
N THR A 27 -12.98 10.46 -0.64
CA THR A 27 -12.30 10.05 0.59
C THR A 27 -11.95 11.27 1.44
N GLN A 28 -12.18 11.18 2.75
CA GLN A 28 -11.85 12.24 3.71
C GLN A 28 -10.36 12.55 3.68
N SER A 29 -10.01 13.83 3.52
CA SER A 29 -8.62 14.31 3.51
C SER A 29 -7.99 14.31 4.92
N ASN A 30 -6.70 14.31 5.03
CA ASN A 30 -5.75 14.00 3.95
C ASN A 30 -5.89 12.55 3.54
N SER A 31 -5.81 12.28 2.26
CA SER A 31 -5.98 10.93 1.74
C SER A 31 -4.98 10.59 0.64
N VAL A 32 -4.59 9.32 0.63
CA VAL A 32 -3.67 8.72 -0.33
C VAL A 32 -4.18 7.33 -0.68
N CYS A 33 -4.05 6.92 -1.92
CA CYS A 33 -4.54 5.63 -2.40
C CYS A 33 -3.49 4.91 -3.23
N TYR A 34 -3.16 3.68 -2.83
CA TYR A 34 -2.33 2.76 -3.60
C TYR A 34 -3.25 1.85 -4.42
N VAL A 35 -2.92 1.67 -5.69
CA VAL A 35 -3.71 0.87 -6.63
C VAL A 35 -2.80 -0.08 -7.38
N LYS A 36 -3.24 -1.31 -7.57
CA LYS A 36 -2.55 -2.32 -8.40
C LYS A 36 -3.58 -3.18 -9.12
N ASP A 37 -3.31 -3.47 -10.38
CA ASP A 37 -4.14 -4.36 -11.21
C ASP A 37 -5.63 -3.98 -11.18
N GLY A 38 -5.93 -2.69 -11.22
CA GLY A 38 -7.31 -2.19 -11.24
C GLY A 38 -8.02 -2.20 -9.89
N GLN A 39 -7.29 -2.38 -8.79
CA GLN A 39 -7.86 -2.49 -7.45
C GLN A 39 -7.15 -1.54 -6.47
N ALA A 40 -7.92 -0.79 -5.69
CA ALA A 40 -7.40 -0.03 -4.56
C ALA A 40 -6.93 -1.01 -3.48
N ILE A 41 -5.64 -1.01 -3.18
CA ILE A 41 -5.01 -1.98 -2.27
C ILE A 41 -4.67 -1.38 -0.91
N GLY A 42 -4.65 -0.06 -0.81
CA GLY A 42 -4.42 0.63 0.46
C GLY A 42 -4.89 2.07 0.38
N ILE A 43 -5.79 2.45 1.27
CA ILE A 43 -6.33 3.80 1.37
C ILE A 43 -6.05 4.33 2.77
N GLY A 44 -5.37 5.47 2.85
CA GLY A 44 -5.25 6.26 4.07
C GLY A 44 -6.17 7.46 3.97
N ALA A 45 -6.98 7.70 5.00
CA ALA A 45 -8.01 8.72 5.01
C ALA A 45 -8.04 9.47 6.34
N GLY A 46 -8.47 10.73 6.30
CA GLY A 46 -8.70 11.52 7.50
C GLY A 46 -7.45 11.82 8.33
N GLN A 47 -6.28 11.75 7.73
CA GLN A 47 -5.01 11.96 8.45
C GLN A 47 -4.64 13.44 8.49
N GLN A 48 -4.03 13.86 9.59
CA GLN A 48 -3.61 15.25 9.79
C GLN A 48 -2.28 15.58 9.08
N SER A 49 -1.51 14.57 8.73
CA SER A 49 -0.19 14.71 8.11
C SER A 49 -0.11 13.85 6.85
N ARG A 50 0.44 14.42 5.78
CA ARG A 50 0.61 13.70 4.50
C ARG A 50 1.47 12.44 4.66
N ILE A 51 2.57 12.53 5.38
CA ILE A 51 3.44 11.38 5.58
C ILE A 51 2.76 10.26 6.38
N HIS A 52 1.97 10.59 7.40
CA HIS A 52 1.21 9.60 8.14
C HIS A 52 0.18 8.91 7.24
N CYS A 53 -0.45 9.68 6.35
CA CYS A 53 -1.39 9.16 5.36
C CYS A 53 -0.71 8.16 4.42
N THR A 54 0.45 8.53 3.89
CA THR A 54 1.24 7.69 2.98
C THR A 54 1.70 6.40 3.67
N ARG A 55 2.11 6.49 4.93
CA ARG A 55 2.49 5.32 5.75
C ARG A 55 1.30 4.40 6.02
N LEU A 56 0.17 4.95 6.43
CA LEU A 56 -1.04 4.18 6.72
C LEU A 56 -1.53 3.43 5.48
N ALA A 57 -1.68 4.13 4.38
CA ALA A 57 -2.10 3.55 3.11
C ALA A 57 -1.11 2.49 2.62
N GLY A 58 0.19 2.76 2.74
CA GLY A 58 1.26 1.83 2.38
C GLY A 58 1.25 0.57 3.23
N SER A 59 1.01 0.69 4.53
CA SER A 59 0.90 -0.47 5.43
C SER A 59 -0.27 -1.36 5.05
N LYS A 60 -1.41 -0.78 4.66
CA LYS A 60 -2.57 -1.54 4.16
C LYS A 60 -2.25 -2.24 2.82
N ALA A 61 -1.55 -1.55 1.92
CA ALA A 61 -1.11 -2.13 0.65
C ALA A 61 -0.15 -3.30 0.87
N ASP A 62 0.76 -3.17 1.84
CA ASP A 62 1.69 -4.23 2.21
C ASP A 62 0.96 -5.46 2.75
N ILE A 63 -0.06 -5.26 3.60
CA ILE A 63 -0.89 -6.35 4.12
C ILE A 63 -1.64 -7.06 2.98
N TRP A 64 -2.21 -6.29 2.05
CA TRP A 64 -2.86 -6.86 0.87
C TRP A 64 -1.92 -7.77 0.08
N TRP A 65 -0.68 -7.34 -0.10
CA TRP A 65 0.34 -8.11 -0.80
C TRP A 65 0.81 -9.33 0.00
N LEU A 66 1.01 -9.17 1.32
CA LEU A 66 1.39 -10.26 2.22
C LEU A 66 0.34 -11.38 2.28
N ARG A 67 -0.94 -11.08 2.14
CA ARG A 67 -2.00 -12.08 2.08
C ARG A 67 -1.84 -13.06 0.91
N GLN A 68 -1.05 -12.72 -0.08
CA GLN A 68 -0.75 -13.55 -1.25
C GLN A 68 0.53 -14.36 -1.09
N ASN A 69 1.24 -14.22 0.02
CA ASN A 69 2.41 -15.04 0.32
C ASN A 69 2.02 -16.52 0.45
N PRO A 70 2.80 -17.46 -0.12
CA PRO A 70 2.49 -18.88 -0.06
C PRO A 70 2.25 -19.42 1.36
N LYS A 71 2.97 -18.96 2.38
CA LYS A 71 2.72 -19.34 3.78
C LYS A 71 1.33 -18.93 4.25
N VAL A 72 0.84 -17.78 3.82
CA VAL A 72 -0.50 -17.29 4.14
C VAL A 72 -1.56 -18.06 3.36
N MET A 73 -1.33 -18.23 2.06
CA MET A 73 -2.25 -18.94 1.17
C MET A 73 -2.44 -20.41 1.57
N ASN A 74 -1.40 -21.03 2.12
CA ASN A 74 -1.38 -22.44 2.48
C ASN A 74 -1.58 -22.72 3.97
N LEU A 75 -2.07 -21.74 4.75
CA LEU A 75 -2.37 -21.94 6.16
C LEU A 75 -3.34 -23.13 6.34
N PRO A 76 -3.03 -24.09 7.25
CA PRO A 76 -3.78 -25.34 7.38
C PRO A 76 -5.04 -25.15 8.22
N PHE A 77 -5.98 -24.35 7.75
CA PHE A 77 -7.23 -24.13 8.45
C PHE A 77 -8.04 -25.42 8.61
N LYS A 78 -8.71 -25.56 9.74
CA LYS A 78 -9.69 -26.61 9.96
C LYS A 78 -10.86 -26.48 8.99
N ALA A 79 -11.43 -27.62 8.60
CA ALA A 79 -12.71 -27.65 7.90
C ALA A 79 -13.80 -26.98 8.76
N GLY A 80 -14.66 -26.20 8.14
CA GLY A 80 -15.78 -25.56 8.81
C GLY A 80 -15.48 -24.22 9.49
N ILE A 81 -14.24 -23.72 9.42
CA ILE A 81 -13.93 -22.37 9.87
C ILE A 81 -14.69 -21.37 9.00
N GLY A 82 -15.46 -20.49 9.63
CA GLY A 82 -16.20 -19.43 8.95
C GLY A 82 -15.29 -18.40 8.31
N ARG A 83 -15.78 -17.72 7.28
CA ARG A 83 -15.01 -16.73 6.53
C ARG A 83 -14.48 -15.59 7.42
N ALA A 84 -15.32 -15.07 8.33
CA ALA A 84 -14.94 -13.99 9.21
C ALA A 84 -13.78 -14.38 10.15
N ASP A 85 -13.86 -15.56 10.75
CA ASP A 85 -12.81 -16.07 11.64
C ASP A 85 -11.53 -16.35 10.87
N ARG A 86 -11.65 -16.88 9.66
CA ARG A 86 -10.51 -17.13 8.78
C ARG A 86 -9.80 -15.82 8.44
N ASP A 87 -10.53 -14.80 7.98
CA ASP A 87 -9.96 -13.51 7.60
C ASP A 87 -9.30 -12.81 8.79
N ASN A 88 -9.94 -12.85 9.95
CA ASN A 88 -9.39 -12.28 11.17
C ASN A 88 -8.10 -13.00 11.61
N THR A 89 -8.10 -14.33 11.53
CA THR A 89 -6.91 -15.12 11.87
C THR A 89 -5.73 -14.82 10.93
N ILE A 90 -6.01 -14.64 9.65
CA ILE A 90 -4.98 -14.24 8.67
C ILE A 90 -4.40 -12.87 9.02
N ASP A 91 -5.24 -11.90 9.36
CA ASP A 91 -4.77 -10.56 9.74
C ASP A 91 -3.85 -10.61 10.97
N ILE A 92 -4.21 -11.39 11.98
CA ILE A 92 -3.38 -11.58 13.18
C ILE A 92 -2.08 -12.30 12.83
N TYR A 93 -2.15 -13.35 12.00
CA TYR A 93 -0.98 -14.12 11.56
C TYR A 93 0.05 -13.24 10.86
N ILE A 94 -0.39 -12.30 10.04
CA ILE A 94 0.49 -11.37 9.31
C ILE A 94 1.05 -10.29 10.25
N SER A 95 0.33 -9.94 11.30
CA SER A 95 0.68 -8.85 12.22
C SER A 95 1.87 -9.20 13.15
N GLU A 96 2.31 -8.22 13.91
CA GLU A 96 3.32 -8.41 14.97
C GLU A 96 2.78 -9.26 16.15
N ASP A 97 1.46 -9.42 16.25
CA ASP A 97 0.78 -10.19 17.30
C ASP A 97 0.49 -11.64 16.89
N SER A 98 1.25 -12.19 15.96
CA SER A 98 1.02 -13.52 15.38
C SER A 98 0.97 -14.64 16.44
N GLU A 99 1.66 -14.49 17.56
CA GLU A 99 1.63 -15.42 18.68
C GLU A 99 0.21 -15.65 19.23
N ASP A 100 -0.68 -14.67 19.09
CA ASP A 100 -2.07 -14.81 19.55
C ASP A 100 -2.83 -15.92 18.84
N VAL A 101 -2.41 -16.31 17.64
CA VAL A 101 -3.00 -17.41 16.87
C VAL A 101 -2.05 -18.58 16.67
N LEU A 102 -0.79 -18.45 17.03
CA LEU A 102 0.24 -19.48 16.81
C LEU A 102 0.66 -20.22 18.07
N LYS A 103 0.54 -19.61 19.24
CA LYS A 103 0.96 -20.24 20.51
C LYS A 103 0.12 -21.49 20.81
N ASP A 104 0.69 -22.40 21.60
CA ASP A 104 -0.01 -23.58 22.07
C ASP A 104 -1.27 -23.19 22.87
N GLY A 105 -2.37 -23.89 22.64
CA GLY A 105 -3.68 -23.55 23.19
C GLY A 105 -4.48 -22.58 22.31
N ALA A 106 -3.85 -21.84 21.40
CA ALA A 106 -4.53 -20.94 20.47
C ALA A 106 -4.64 -21.55 19.07
N TRP A 107 -3.53 -22.04 18.51
CA TRP A 107 -3.53 -22.54 17.13
C TRP A 107 -4.53 -23.69 16.90
N GLN A 108 -4.78 -24.51 17.91
CA GLN A 108 -5.71 -25.64 17.83
C GLN A 108 -7.16 -25.21 17.54
N GLN A 109 -7.49 -23.95 17.80
CA GLN A 109 -8.82 -23.41 17.51
C GLN A 109 -9.04 -23.18 16.02
N PHE A 110 -7.96 -22.96 15.26
CA PHE A 110 -8.05 -22.49 13.87
C PHE A 110 -7.45 -23.47 12.87
N PHE A 111 -6.39 -24.20 13.26
CA PHE A 111 -5.55 -24.96 12.35
C PHE A 111 -5.55 -26.44 12.68
N THR A 112 -5.27 -27.28 11.67
CA THR A 112 -5.10 -28.74 11.81
C THR A 112 -3.72 -29.09 12.36
N GLU A 113 -2.74 -28.21 12.17
CA GLU A 113 -1.39 -28.31 12.71
C GLU A 113 -0.85 -26.92 13.01
N GLN A 114 0.16 -26.81 13.85
CA GLN A 114 0.74 -25.52 14.20
C GLN A 114 1.52 -24.96 13.01
N PRO A 115 1.10 -23.80 12.44
CA PRO A 115 1.85 -23.16 11.38
C PRO A 115 3.13 -22.53 11.89
N GLU A 116 4.13 -22.45 11.02
CA GLU A 116 5.28 -21.59 11.27
C GLU A 116 4.90 -20.12 11.10
N ALA A 117 5.48 -19.26 11.94
CA ALA A 117 5.30 -17.81 11.81
C ALA A 117 5.89 -17.31 10.49
N LEU A 118 5.30 -16.26 9.97
CA LEU A 118 5.88 -15.48 8.88
C LEU A 118 6.87 -14.49 9.50
N SER A 119 8.17 -14.73 9.34
CA SER A 119 9.20 -13.91 9.97
C SER A 119 9.26 -12.50 9.40
N ARG A 120 9.87 -11.57 10.14
CA ARG A 120 10.11 -10.20 9.65
C ARG A 120 10.91 -10.21 8.34
N GLU A 121 11.92 -11.06 8.23
CA GLU A 121 12.75 -11.20 7.03
C GLU A 121 11.92 -11.67 5.85
N GLU A 122 11.07 -12.68 6.05
CA GLU A 122 10.19 -13.20 5.02
C GLU A 122 9.18 -12.14 4.55
N LYS A 123 8.61 -11.37 5.48
CA LYS A 123 7.70 -10.26 5.16
C LYS A 123 8.42 -9.21 4.32
N LYS A 124 9.59 -8.79 4.75
CA LYS A 124 10.40 -7.77 4.05
C LYS A 124 10.76 -8.21 2.64
N GLU A 125 11.21 -9.44 2.47
CA GLU A 125 11.53 -10.01 1.15
C GLU A 125 10.31 -10.06 0.23
N TRP A 126 9.16 -10.46 0.77
CA TRP A 126 7.93 -10.53 -0.02
C TRP A 126 7.45 -9.15 -0.44
N ILE A 127 7.44 -8.19 0.48
CA ILE A 127 7.06 -6.80 0.20
C ILE A 127 7.96 -6.21 -0.89
N ALA A 128 9.25 -6.48 -0.84
CA ALA A 128 10.22 -6.00 -1.83
C ALA A 128 9.96 -6.53 -3.25
N LYS A 129 9.20 -7.61 -3.40
CA LYS A 129 8.81 -8.18 -4.71
C LYS A 129 7.60 -7.50 -5.33
N ASN A 130 6.86 -6.69 -4.58
CA ASN A 130 5.73 -5.96 -5.14
C ASN A 130 6.24 -4.89 -6.12
N ASN A 131 5.50 -4.68 -7.19
CA ASN A 131 5.89 -3.78 -8.27
C ASN A 131 4.67 -3.20 -8.98
N LYS A 132 4.91 -2.24 -9.87
CA LYS A 132 3.89 -1.63 -10.73
C LYS A 132 2.70 -1.07 -9.94
N VAL A 133 2.93 -0.66 -8.71
CA VAL A 133 1.91 -0.03 -7.88
C VAL A 133 1.78 1.44 -8.27
N ALA A 134 0.56 1.90 -8.39
CA ALA A 134 0.23 3.31 -8.64
C ALA A 134 -0.18 3.98 -7.33
N LEU A 135 0.22 5.23 -7.16
CA LEU A 135 -0.11 6.03 -5.98
C LEU A 135 -0.75 7.34 -6.39
N GLY A 136 -1.94 7.62 -5.86
CA GLY A 136 -2.58 8.92 -5.96
C GLY A 136 -2.58 9.66 -4.63
N SER A 137 -2.52 10.97 -4.67
CA SER A 137 -2.64 11.84 -3.50
C SER A 137 -3.68 12.92 -3.76
N ASP A 138 -4.48 13.25 -2.76
CA ASP A 138 -5.52 14.29 -2.89
C ASP A 138 -4.98 15.72 -2.90
N ALA A 139 -3.69 15.90 -2.59
CA ALA A 139 -2.96 17.15 -2.72
C ALA A 139 -1.47 16.88 -2.96
N PHE A 140 -0.65 17.92 -3.01
CA PHE A 140 0.77 17.75 -3.25
C PHE A 140 1.48 17.01 -2.10
N PHE A 141 2.55 16.31 -2.43
CA PHE A 141 3.50 15.77 -1.44
C PHE A 141 4.44 16.90 -0.99
N PRO A 142 4.54 17.16 0.31
CA PRO A 142 5.40 18.25 0.80
C PRO A 142 6.90 17.93 0.75
N PHE A 143 7.28 16.65 0.86
CA PHE A 143 8.68 16.21 0.90
C PHE A 143 8.85 14.84 0.25
N GLY A 144 10.09 14.55 -0.14
CA GLY A 144 10.47 13.29 -0.76
C GLY A 144 10.37 12.04 0.14
N ASP A 145 10.22 12.21 1.46
CA ASP A 145 10.00 11.10 2.39
C ASP A 145 8.73 10.30 2.05
N ASN A 146 7.72 10.97 1.52
CA ASN A 146 6.52 10.29 1.01
C ASN A 146 6.86 9.34 -0.15
N ILE A 147 7.76 9.77 -1.05
CA ILE A 147 8.20 8.95 -2.18
C ILE A 147 9.06 7.78 -1.69
N GLU A 148 9.96 8.03 -0.73
CA GLU A 148 10.75 6.97 -0.10
C GLU A 148 9.84 5.89 0.49
N ARG A 149 8.79 6.30 1.19
CA ARG A 149 7.82 5.35 1.76
C ARG A 149 7.08 4.58 0.67
N ALA A 150 6.61 5.29 -0.35
CA ALA A 150 5.86 4.70 -1.46
C ALA A 150 6.70 3.66 -2.22
N HIS A 151 7.96 3.98 -2.46
CA HIS A 151 8.89 3.07 -3.13
C HIS A 151 9.00 1.71 -2.42
N LYS A 152 9.02 1.69 -1.09
CA LYS A 152 9.09 0.46 -0.30
C LYS A 152 7.91 -0.48 -0.52
N SER A 153 6.78 0.04 -0.96
CA SER A 153 5.57 -0.74 -1.26
C SER A 153 5.38 -1.02 -2.75
N GLY A 154 6.42 -0.83 -3.57
CA GLY A 154 6.41 -1.18 -4.98
C GLY A 154 5.84 -0.11 -5.91
N VAL A 155 5.69 1.14 -5.45
CA VAL A 155 5.19 2.23 -6.27
C VAL A 155 6.17 2.59 -7.38
N GLU A 156 5.67 2.64 -8.61
CA GLU A 156 6.40 3.04 -9.81
C GLU A 156 5.74 4.21 -10.55
N PHE A 157 4.50 4.52 -10.21
CA PHE A 157 3.70 5.56 -10.87
C PHE A 157 2.99 6.41 -9.83
N ILE A 158 3.03 7.73 -9.99
CA ILE A 158 2.42 8.68 -9.04
C ILE A 158 1.60 9.73 -9.79
N ALA A 159 0.45 10.10 -9.21
CA ALA A 159 -0.32 11.28 -9.60
C ALA A 159 -0.59 12.14 -8.36
N GLN A 160 -0.22 13.40 -8.44
CA GLN A 160 -0.44 14.39 -7.39
C GLN A 160 -0.67 15.78 -7.99
N ALA A 161 -1.13 16.72 -7.19
CA ALA A 161 -1.46 18.07 -7.68
C ALA A 161 -0.23 18.88 -8.13
N GLY A 162 0.89 18.76 -7.44
CA GLY A 162 2.03 19.67 -7.59
C GLY A 162 1.77 20.99 -6.86
N GLY A 163 2.75 21.90 -6.90
CA GLY A 163 2.62 23.23 -6.33
C GLY A 163 3.21 23.40 -4.92
N SER A 164 3.96 22.43 -4.44
CA SER A 164 4.75 22.57 -3.22
C SER A 164 6.02 23.36 -3.49
N VAL A 165 6.48 24.13 -2.50
CA VAL A 165 7.80 24.78 -2.56
C VAL A 165 8.95 23.78 -2.60
N ARG A 166 8.67 22.51 -2.30
CA ARG A 166 9.62 21.39 -2.32
C ARG A 166 9.37 20.41 -3.45
N ASP A 167 8.70 20.83 -4.52
CA ASP A 167 8.47 19.95 -5.68
C ASP A 167 9.77 19.40 -6.26
N ASP A 168 10.85 20.19 -6.25
CA ASP A 168 12.18 19.78 -6.67
C ASP A 168 12.67 18.55 -5.90
N ASN A 169 12.55 18.56 -4.58
CA ASN A 169 12.94 17.44 -3.71
C ASN A 169 12.09 16.19 -3.98
N VAL A 170 10.81 16.37 -4.22
CA VAL A 170 9.89 15.25 -4.56
C VAL A 170 10.24 14.67 -5.93
N ILE A 171 10.50 15.50 -6.92
CA ILE A 171 10.92 15.09 -8.27
C ILE A 171 12.26 14.32 -8.21
N ASP A 172 13.26 14.85 -7.51
CA ASP A 172 14.56 14.22 -7.38
C ASP A 172 14.46 12.84 -6.73
N THR A 173 13.60 12.68 -5.74
CA THR A 173 13.37 11.38 -5.09
C THR A 173 12.69 10.40 -6.04
N CYS A 174 11.73 10.85 -6.84
CA CYS A 174 11.15 10.02 -7.91
C CYS A 174 12.20 9.58 -8.91
N ASP A 175 13.06 10.49 -9.36
CA ASP A 175 14.12 10.20 -10.33
C ASP A 175 15.13 9.21 -9.77
N LYS A 176 15.46 9.30 -8.49
CA LYS A 176 16.33 8.34 -7.79
C LYS A 176 15.84 6.90 -7.93
N TYR A 177 14.54 6.67 -7.93
CA TYR A 177 13.92 5.36 -8.01
C TYR A 177 13.28 5.06 -9.37
N ASN A 178 13.53 5.89 -10.37
CA ASN A 178 12.97 5.75 -11.71
C ASN A 178 11.43 5.73 -11.72
N ILE A 179 10.80 6.48 -10.80
CA ILE A 179 9.36 6.59 -10.70
C ILE A 179 8.88 7.67 -11.68
N ALA A 180 7.81 7.35 -12.43
CA ALA A 180 7.12 8.31 -13.28
C ALA A 180 6.03 9.02 -12.47
N MET A 181 6.05 10.35 -12.44
CA MET A 181 5.09 11.16 -11.69
C MET A 181 4.45 12.21 -12.57
N ALA A 182 3.12 12.31 -12.48
CA ALA A 182 2.34 13.36 -13.14
C ALA A 182 1.86 14.41 -12.12
N PHE A 183 1.97 15.67 -12.48
CA PHE A 183 1.31 16.79 -11.80
C PHE A 183 -0.03 17.04 -12.49
N THR A 184 -1.12 16.78 -11.77
CA THR A 184 -2.47 16.94 -12.30
C THR A 184 -2.97 18.40 -12.24
N GLY A 185 -2.43 19.19 -11.33
CA GLY A 185 -2.95 20.53 -11.05
C GLY A 185 -4.30 20.53 -10.34
N ILE A 186 -4.79 19.37 -9.93
CA ILE A 186 -6.11 19.21 -9.32
C ILE A 186 -5.95 18.81 -7.85
N ARG A 187 -6.55 19.59 -6.96
CA ARG A 187 -6.68 19.26 -5.54
C ARG A 187 -8.03 18.60 -5.29
N LEU A 188 -8.01 17.49 -4.56
CA LEU A 188 -9.21 16.71 -4.27
C LEU A 188 -9.58 16.77 -2.76
N PHE A 189 -9.22 17.87 -2.10
CA PHE A 189 -9.42 18.02 -0.66
C PHE A 189 -10.89 17.94 -0.25
N HIS A 190 -11.13 17.18 0.81
CA HIS A 190 -12.40 17.08 1.53
C HIS A 190 -12.11 17.02 3.04
N HIS A 191 -12.10 18.15 3.67
CA HIS A 191 -11.94 18.25 5.10
C HIS A 191 -13.28 18.28 5.83
#